data_b66475b8528ee1f1ad70af157b955504
#
_entry.id   b66475b8528ee1f1ad70af157b955504
#
_cell.length_a   1.000
_cell.length_b   1.000
_cell.length_c   1.000
_cell.angle_alpha   90.00
_cell.angle_beta   90.00
_cell.angle_gamma   90.00
#
_symmetry.space_group_name_H-M   'P 1'
#
loop_
_entity.id
_entity.type
_entity.pdbx_description
1 polymer ?
#
loop_
_entity_poly.entity_id
_entity_poly.type
_entity_poly.pdbx_seq_one_letter_code
_entity_poly.pdbx_strand_id
1 'polypeptide(L)'
;MESRSPLPPFTFETAVQKVRAAEDGWNSRDPQRVALAYTPQSTWRNRAEFVTGRPEIVGLLSRKWARELDYRLIKEIWAFSTNRIAVRFAYEWHDDSGSWFRSYGNENWEFDDNGLMAVRHASINDLPIKAEDRKFHWPLGRRPDDHPGLSDLGL
;
A
#
# COMPACT_ATOMS: atom_id res chain seq x y z
N MET A 1 10.87 -1.16 22.98
CA MET A 1 11.25 -0.79 21.60
C MET A 1 10.29 -1.40 20.62
N GLU A 2 9.75 -0.60 19.73
CA GLU A 2 8.83 -1.10 18.71
C GLU A 2 9.56 -1.97 17.71
N SER A 3 8.98 -3.12 17.39
CA SER A 3 9.46 -3.96 16.30
C SER A 3 8.28 -4.58 15.56
N ARG A 4 8.50 -4.93 14.30
CA ARG A 4 7.45 -5.51 13.45
C ARG A 4 8.07 -6.55 12.53
N SER A 5 7.90 -7.80 12.93
CA SER A 5 8.39 -8.94 12.13
C SER A 5 7.65 -9.04 10.79
N PRO A 6 8.27 -9.61 9.75
CA PRO A 6 9.65 -10.09 9.72
C PRO A 6 10.67 -8.94 9.70
N LEU A 7 11.84 -9.20 10.30
CA LEU A 7 12.92 -8.21 10.39
C LEU A 7 13.90 -8.37 9.22
N PRO A 8 14.59 -7.26 8.81
CA PRO A 8 15.72 -7.41 7.89
C PRO A 8 16.85 -8.22 8.53
N PRO A 9 17.71 -8.88 7.77
CA PRO A 9 17.71 -8.96 6.30
C PRO A 9 16.58 -9.85 5.78
N PHE A 10 15.94 -9.41 4.69
CA PHE A 10 14.83 -10.16 4.11
C PHE A 10 15.30 -11.31 3.25
N THR A 11 14.51 -12.39 3.26
CA THR A 11 14.49 -13.42 2.21
C THR A 11 13.35 -13.10 1.26
N PHE A 12 13.24 -13.81 0.14
CA PHE A 12 12.08 -13.67 -0.74
C PHE A 12 10.77 -13.90 0.04
N GLU A 13 10.73 -14.96 0.84
CA GLU A 13 9.52 -15.30 1.61
C GLU A 13 9.14 -14.21 2.60
N THR A 14 10.11 -13.68 3.35
CA THR A 14 9.82 -12.64 4.33
C THR A 14 9.52 -11.30 3.68
N ALA A 15 10.12 -11.01 2.53
CA ALA A 15 9.75 -9.82 1.75
C ALA A 15 8.31 -9.92 1.24
N VAL A 16 7.88 -11.10 0.76
CA VAL A 16 6.49 -11.35 0.36
C VAL A 16 5.54 -11.14 1.55
N GLN A 17 5.91 -11.61 2.74
CA GLN A 17 5.11 -11.38 3.96
C GLN A 17 4.96 -9.89 4.26
N LYS A 18 6.03 -9.10 4.12
CA LYS A 18 5.98 -7.64 4.32
C LYS A 18 5.03 -6.98 3.31
N VAL A 19 5.08 -7.39 2.06
CA VAL A 19 4.21 -6.85 1.01
C VAL A 19 2.75 -7.16 1.32
N ARG A 20 2.44 -8.40 1.71
CA ARG A 20 1.07 -8.80 2.05
C ARG A 20 0.57 -8.06 3.30
N ALA A 21 1.42 -7.93 4.32
CA ALA A 21 1.05 -7.20 5.54
C ALA A 21 0.73 -5.73 5.24
N ALA A 22 1.49 -5.09 4.36
CA ALA A 22 1.23 -3.71 3.93
C ALA A 22 -0.09 -3.63 3.17
N GLU A 23 -0.34 -4.54 2.24
CA GLU A 23 -1.62 -4.60 1.51
C GLU A 23 -2.79 -4.71 2.49
N ASP A 24 -2.72 -5.63 3.45
CA ASP A 24 -3.77 -5.86 4.43
C ASP A 24 -4.00 -4.62 5.30
N GLY A 25 -2.92 -3.97 5.73
CA GLY A 25 -2.99 -2.74 6.52
C GLY A 25 -3.71 -1.62 5.78
N TRP A 26 -3.32 -1.37 4.53
CA TRP A 26 -3.94 -0.32 3.72
C TRP A 26 -5.39 -0.65 3.37
N ASN A 27 -5.71 -1.92 3.10
CA ASN A 27 -7.09 -2.35 2.85
C ASN A 27 -8.01 -2.19 4.08
N SER A 28 -7.45 -2.05 5.28
CA SER A 28 -8.23 -1.72 6.47
C SER A 28 -8.79 -0.30 6.42
N ARG A 29 -8.17 0.59 5.64
CA ARG A 29 -8.50 2.02 5.54
C ARG A 29 -8.50 2.71 6.89
N ASP A 30 -7.65 2.26 7.78
CA ASP A 30 -7.46 2.81 9.12
C ASP A 30 -6.10 3.52 9.19
N PRO A 31 -6.07 4.87 9.11
CA PRO A 31 -4.81 5.62 9.11
C PRO A 31 -3.94 5.36 10.33
N GLN A 32 -4.54 5.20 11.50
CA GLN A 32 -3.79 4.96 12.75
C GLN A 32 -3.10 3.58 12.70
N ARG A 33 -3.82 2.56 12.23
CA ARG A 33 -3.27 1.22 12.06
C ARG A 33 -2.12 1.20 11.07
N VAL A 34 -2.29 1.84 9.92
CA VAL A 34 -1.25 1.91 8.88
C VAL A 34 0.01 2.60 9.41
N ALA A 35 -0.16 3.72 10.11
CA ALA A 35 0.97 4.51 10.63
C ALA A 35 1.89 3.70 11.54
N LEU A 36 1.37 2.70 12.25
CA LEU A 36 2.18 1.87 13.15
C LEU A 36 3.21 1.00 12.44
N ALA A 37 3.08 0.78 11.14
CA ALA A 37 4.06 0.04 10.33
C ALA A 37 5.31 0.87 9.99
N TYR A 38 5.27 2.16 10.27
CA TYR A 38 6.31 3.12 9.90
C TYR A 38 7.04 3.61 11.13
N THR A 39 8.31 4.00 10.95
CA THR A 39 9.05 4.60 12.08
C THR A 39 8.41 5.92 12.48
N PRO A 40 8.58 6.36 13.75
CA PRO A 40 8.04 7.66 14.17
C PRO A 40 8.47 8.85 13.32
N GLN A 41 9.64 8.76 12.67
CA GLN A 41 10.20 9.81 11.84
C GLN A 41 10.22 9.44 10.35
N SER A 42 9.45 8.45 9.94
CA SER A 42 9.41 7.95 8.56
C SER A 42 9.18 9.07 7.56
N THR A 43 9.87 9.00 6.43
CA THR A 43 9.72 9.98 5.35
C THR A 43 9.08 9.35 4.13
N TRP A 44 8.11 10.06 3.58
CA TRP A 44 7.38 9.63 2.39
C TRP A 44 7.47 10.67 1.29
N ARG A 45 7.55 10.20 0.07
CA ARG A 45 7.02 10.93 -1.09
C ARG A 45 5.87 10.10 -1.64
N ASN A 46 4.67 10.67 -1.63
CA ASN A 46 3.48 10.03 -2.21
C ASN A 46 3.00 10.91 -3.35
N ARG A 47 3.13 10.46 -4.58
CA ARG A 47 2.94 11.30 -5.77
C ARG A 47 3.94 12.46 -5.72
N ALA A 48 3.48 13.68 -5.61
CA ALA A 48 4.30 14.87 -5.45
C ALA A 48 4.29 15.44 -4.02
N GLU A 49 3.61 14.76 -3.09
CA GLU A 49 3.49 15.22 -1.71
C GLU A 49 4.55 14.56 -0.83
N PHE A 50 5.26 15.37 -0.03
CA PHE A 50 6.25 14.89 0.94
C PHE A 50 5.66 14.99 2.33
N VAL A 51 5.76 13.91 3.10
CA VAL A 51 5.32 13.88 4.51
C VAL A 51 6.40 13.28 5.37
N THR A 52 6.47 13.70 6.63
CA THR A 52 7.44 13.21 7.62
C THR A 52 6.72 12.94 8.93
N GLY A 53 6.91 11.72 9.45
CA GLY A 53 6.40 11.30 10.74
C GLY A 53 4.96 10.81 10.70
N ARG A 54 4.62 10.05 11.72
CA ARG A 54 3.31 9.40 11.82
C ARG A 54 2.12 10.37 11.77
N PRO A 55 2.14 11.53 12.46
CA PRO A 55 1.01 12.47 12.37
C PRO A 55 0.72 12.92 10.94
N GLU A 56 1.76 13.23 10.15
CA GLU A 56 1.58 13.64 8.76
C GLU A 56 1.12 12.48 7.88
N ILE A 57 1.60 11.26 8.16
CA ILE A 57 1.12 10.04 7.48
C ILE A 57 -0.37 9.85 7.72
N VAL A 58 -0.81 9.95 8.98
CA VAL A 58 -2.24 9.85 9.34
C VAL A 58 -3.05 10.92 8.61
N GLY A 59 -2.55 12.14 8.53
CA GLY A 59 -3.22 13.24 7.81
C GLY A 59 -3.42 12.93 6.34
N LEU A 60 -2.35 12.47 5.65
CA LEU A 60 -2.43 12.10 4.24
C LEU A 60 -3.44 10.97 4.01
N LEU A 61 -3.36 9.92 4.83
CA LEU A 61 -4.24 8.76 4.69
C LEU A 61 -5.70 9.09 5.00
N SER A 62 -5.94 9.99 5.96
CA SER A 62 -7.29 10.46 6.28
C SER A 62 -7.92 11.17 5.09
N ARG A 63 -7.16 12.05 4.41
CA ARG A 63 -7.61 12.72 3.19
C ARG A 63 -7.84 11.73 2.05
N LYS A 64 -6.94 10.75 1.91
CA LYS A 64 -7.02 9.72 0.87
C LYS A 64 -8.33 8.94 0.96
N TRP A 65 -8.63 8.38 2.12
CA TRP A 65 -9.82 7.53 2.26
C TRP A 65 -11.13 8.29 2.48
N ALA A 66 -11.07 9.59 2.74
CA ALA A 66 -12.24 10.45 2.63
C ALA A 66 -12.66 10.68 1.17
N ARG A 67 -11.69 10.63 0.24
CA ARG A 67 -11.90 10.83 -1.20
C ARG A 67 -12.05 9.53 -1.98
N GLU A 68 -11.23 8.53 -1.66
CA GLU A 68 -11.16 7.25 -2.39
C GLU A 68 -12.06 6.24 -1.70
N LEU A 69 -13.30 6.16 -2.17
CA LEU A 69 -14.35 5.34 -1.56
C LEU A 69 -14.32 3.91 -2.11
N ASP A 70 -14.76 2.95 -1.30
CA ASP A 70 -14.78 1.53 -1.64
C ASP A 70 -13.41 1.00 -2.11
N TYR A 71 -12.34 1.50 -1.54
CA TYR A 71 -10.95 1.23 -1.87
C TYR A 71 -10.56 -0.23 -1.68
N ARG A 72 -9.97 -0.82 -2.72
CA ARG A 72 -9.43 -2.18 -2.73
C ARG A 72 -8.08 -2.18 -3.41
N LEU A 73 -7.08 -2.72 -2.73
CA LEU A 73 -5.67 -2.66 -3.12
C LEU A 73 -5.10 -4.06 -3.29
N ILE A 74 -4.30 -4.25 -4.33
CA ILE A 74 -3.46 -5.44 -4.51
C ILE A 74 -2.02 -4.97 -4.71
N LYS A 75 -1.10 -5.54 -3.93
CA LYS A 75 0.34 -5.32 -4.07
C LYS A 75 1.02 -6.59 -4.54
N GLU A 76 2.15 -6.41 -5.25
CA GLU A 76 2.99 -7.52 -5.69
C GLU A 76 4.45 -7.11 -5.55
N ILE A 77 5.27 -7.98 -4.97
CA ILE A 77 6.71 -7.75 -4.87
C ILE A 77 7.32 -7.71 -6.27
N TRP A 78 8.23 -6.76 -6.50
CA TRP A 78 9.02 -6.70 -7.73
C TRP A 78 10.45 -7.17 -7.50
N ALA A 79 11.09 -6.67 -6.44
CA ALA A 79 12.46 -7.02 -6.08
C ALA A 79 12.70 -6.72 -4.60
N PHE A 80 13.76 -7.27 -4.04
CA PHE A 80 14.16 -6.97 -2.67
C PHE A 80 15.68 -7.05 -2.52
N SER A 81 16.17 -6.45 -1.46
CA SER A 81 17.55 -6.59 -1.01
C SER A 81 17.56 -6.69 0.52
N THR A 82 18.67 -6.43 1.17
CA THR A 82 18.84 -6.62 2.62
C THR A 82 17.69 -6.02 3.45
N ASN A 83 17.39 -4.72 3.23
CA ASN A 83 16.35 -4.00 3.98
C ASN A 83 15.46 -3.15 3.07
N ARG A 84 15.46 -3.43 1.76
CA ARG A 84 14.67 -2.68 0.78
C ARG A 84 13.78 -3.61 0.00
N ILE A 85 12.58 -3.13 -0.32
CA ILE A 85 11.62 -3.88 -1.14
C ILE A 85 11.06 -2.92 -2.18
N ALA A 86 11.10 -3.34 -3.46
CA ALA A 86 10.42 -2.67 -4.54
C ALA A 86 9.09 -3.38 -4.81
N VAL A 87 8.02 -2.61 -4.95
CA VAL A 87 6.65 -3.11 -5.01
C VAL A 87 5.93 -2.43 -6.16
N ARG A 88 5.13 -3.19 -6.88
CA ARG A 88 4.12 -2.63 -7.76
C ARG A 88 2.74 -2.88 -7.18
N PHE A 89 1.79 -1.99 -7.48
CA PHE A 89 0.44 -2.12 -6.93
C PHE A 89 -0.59 -1.50 -7.86
N ALA A 90 -1.84 -1.89 -7.65
CA ALA A 90 -2.98 -1.22 -8.23
C ALA A 90 -4.11 -1.21 -7.20
N TYR A 91 -4.95 -0.18 -7.25
CA TYR A 91 -6.14 -0.14 -6.42
C TYR A 91 -7.31 0.45 -7.19
N GLU A 92 -8.50 -0.01 -6.84
CA GLU A 92 -9.74 0.49 -7.41
C GLU A 92 -10.52 1.25 -6.36
N TRP A 93 -11.14 2.33 -6.77
CA TRP A 93 -11.90 3.23 -5.91
C TRP A 93 -12.84 4.07 -6.74
N HIS A 94 -13.82 4.69 -6.09
CA HIS A 94 -14.65 5.71 -6.73
C HIS A 94 -14.68 6.97 -5.90
N ASP A 95 -14.96 8.10 -6.56
CA ASP A 95 -15.16 9.37 -5.87
C ASP A 95 -16.62 9.51 -5.41
N ASP A 96 -16.95 10.67 -4.82
CA ASP A 96 -18.28 10.93 -4.30
C ASP A 96 -19.34 11.16 -5.40
N SER A 97 -18.92 11.32 -6.66
CA SER A 97 -19.82 11.38 -7.81
C SER A 97 -20.15 9.99 -8.36
N GLY A 98 -19.51 8.94 -7.85
CA GLY A 98 -19.66 7.57 -8.35
C GLY A 98 -18.76 7.24 -9.54
N SER A 99 -17.80 8.10 -9.89
CA SER A 99 -16.85 7.83 -10.96
C SER A 99 -15.75 6.89 -10.47
N TRP A 100 -15.55 5.78 -11.20
CA TRP A 100 -14.56 4.75 -10.83
C TRP A 100 -13.20 5.02 -11.45
N PHE A 101 -12.18 4.59 -10.72
CA PHE A 101 -10.77 4.70 -11.12
C PHE A 101 -10.03 3.42 -10.79
N ARG A 102 -9.02 3.10 -11.59
CA ARG A 102 -7.95 2.16 -11.20
C ARG A 102 -6.65 2.95 -11.19
N SER A 103 -5.99 2.95 -10.05
CA SER A 103 -4.72 3.64 -9.88
C SER A 103 -3.60 2.61 -9.89
N TYR A 104 -2.58 2.87 -10.71
CA TYR A 104 -1.40 2.01 -10.83
C TYR A 104 -0.23 2.69 -10.17
N GLY A 105 0.55 1.94 -9.40
CA GLY A 105 1.70 2.50 -8.73
C GLY A 105 2.90 1.58 -8.65
N ASN A 106 4.04 2.23 -8.47
CA ASN A 106 5.30 1.58 -8.12
C ASN A 106 5.84 2.29 -6.89
N GLU A 107 6.34 1.53 -5.93
CA GLU A 107 6.89 2.12 -4.72
C GLU A 107 8.17 1.43 -4.29
N ASN A 108 9.02 2.19 -3.61
CA ASN A 108 10.25 1.73 -3.02
C ASN A 108 10.18 1.89 -1.52
N TRP A 109 10.55 0.84 -0.79
CA TRP A 109 10.54 0.80 0.66
C TRP A 109 11.93 0.58 1.23
N GLU A 110 12.23 1.23 2.34
CA GLU A 110 13.41 0.93 3.15
C GLU A 110 12.99 0.78 4.61
N PHE A 111 13.48 -0.27 5.26
CA PHE A 111 13.14 -0.62 6.63
C PHE A 111 14.31 -0.39 7.57
N ASP A 112 14.01 -0.08 8.84
CA ASP A 112 15.01 -0.11 9.90
C ASP A 112 15.23 -1.54 10.40
N ASP A 113 16.18 -1.72 11.33
CA ASP A 113 16.53 -3.04 11.85
C ASP A 113 15.39 -3.68 12.65
N ASN A 114 14.41 -2.89 13.08
CA ASN A 114 13.24 -3.36 13.83
C ASN A 114 12.07 -3.73 12.93
N GLY A 115 12.25 -3.66 11.63
CA GLY A 115 11.21 -4.01 10.66
C GLY A 115 10.13 -2.95 10.45
N LEU A 116 10.38 -1.73 10.90
CA LEU A 116 9.51 -0.59 10.62
C LEU A 116 9.99 0.14 9.37
N MET A 117 9.07 0.58 8.53
CA MET A 117 9.42 1.26 7.28
C MET A 117 9.85 2.70 7.59
N ALA A 118 11.08 3.03 7.20
CA ALA A 118 11.68 4.34 7.43
C ALA A 118 11.53 5.28 6.24
N VAL A 119 11.49 4.73 5.02
CA VAL A 119 11.40 5.51 3.77
C VAL A 119 10.40 4.83 2.84
N ARG A 120 9.55 5.65 2.22
CA ARG A 120 8.63 5.18 1.18
C ARG A 120 8.56 6.23 0.06
N HIS A 121 8.81 5.79 -1.17
CA HIS A 121 8.63 6.62 -2.35
C HIS A 121 7.61 5.93 -3.25
N ALA A 122 6.50 6.61 -3.56
CA ALA A 122 5.43 6.04 -4.37
C ALA A 122 5.06 6.97 -5.51
N SER A 123 5.10 6.44 -6.73
CA SER A 123 4.62 7.09 -7.93
C SER A 123 3.32 6.41 -8.37
N ILE A 124 2.29 7.18 -8.68
CA ILE A 124 0.94 6.67 -8.91
C ILE A 124 0.31 7.38 -10.10
N ASN A 125 -0.31 6.60 -10.98
CA ASN A 125 -1.09 7.10 -12.13
C ASN A 125 -2.53 6.64 -11.99
N ASP A 126 -3.47 7.56 -12.16
CA ASP A 126 -4.90 7.27 -12.08
C ASP A 126 -5.46 7.05 -13.49
N LEU A 127 -6.27 6.00 -13.65
CA LEU A 127 -6.98 5.70 -14.88
C LEU A 127 -8.49 5.70 -14.59
N PRO A 128 -9.26 6.60 -15.21
CA PRO A 128 -10.72 6.49 -15.16
C PRO A 128 -11.17 5.18 -15.82
N ILE A 129 -12.06 4.44 -15.15
CA ILE A 129 -12.63 3.20 -15.69
C ILE A 129 -14.15 3.23 -15.56
N LYS A 130 -14.82 2.35 -16.29
CA LYS A 130 -16.24 2.10 -16.07
C LYS A 130 -16.41 1.14 -14.88
N ALA A 131 -17.56 1.22 -14.21
CA ALA A 131 -17.85 0.32 -13.10
C ALA A 131 -17.80 -1.16 -13.53
N GLU A 132 -18.23 -1.46 -14.75
CA GLU A 132 -18.20 -2.82 -15.31
C GLU A 132 -16.78 -3.33 -15.61
N ASP A 133 -15.78 -2.43 -15.69
CA ASP A 133 -14.39 -2.78 -15.94
C ASP A 133 -13.59 -3.06 -14.67
N ARG A 134 -14.24 -3.02 -13.51
CA ARG A 134 -13.61 -3.35 -12.24
C ARG A 134 -13.16 -4.81 -12.23
N LYS A 135 -12.01 -5.04 -11.62
CA LYS A 135 -11.39 -6.38 -11.52
C LYS A 135 -11.24 -6.84 -10.06
N PHE A 136 -11.38 -5.94 -9.10
CA PHE A 136 -11.16 -6.23 -7.67
C PHE A 136 -12.51 -6.50 -7.02
N HIS A 137 -12.82 -7.80 -6.85
CA HIS A 137 -14.14 -8.28 -6.44
C HIS A 137 -14.05 -9.05 -5.13
N TRP A 138 -13.97 -8.35 -4.02
CA TRP A 138 -14.14 -8.94 -2.68
C TRP A 138 -14.84 -7.91 -1.80
N PRO A 139 -15.48 -8.34 -0.70
CA PRO A 139 -15.98 -7.41 0.30
C PRO A 139 -14.87 -6.50 0.80
N LEU A 140 -15.20 -5.29 1.24
CA LEU A 140 -14.20 -4.35 1.75
C LEU A 140 -13.35 -4.99 2.83
N GLY A 141 -12.09 -4.55 2.93
CA GLY A 141 -11.13 -5.05 3.87
C GLY A 141 -10.11 -5.95 3.21
N ARG A 142 -9.61 -6.93 3.95
CA ARG A 142 -8.52 -7.82 3.51
C ARG A 142 -8.93 -8.61 2.27
N ARG A 143 -8.06 -8.62 1.26
CA ARG A 143 -8.26 -9.45 0.07
C ARG A 143 -8.21 -10.94 0.46
N PRO A 144 -9.21 -11.77 0.06
CA PRO A 144 -9.15 -13.22 0.28
C PRO A 144 -7.92 -13.84 -0.36
N ASP A 145 -7.37 -14.89 0.26
CA ASP A 145 -6.16 -15.54 -0.25
C ASP A 145 -6.35 -16.18 -1.62
N ASP A 146 -7.57 -16.57 -1.97
CA ASP A 146 -7.91 -17.16 -3.26
C ASP A 146 -8.27 -16.13 -4.34
N HIS A 147 -8.34 -14.84 -3.99
CA HIS A 147 -8.57 -13.80 -4.99
C HIS A 147 -7.30 -13.63 -5.85
N PRO A 148 -7.44 -13.51 -7.20
CA PRO A 148 -6.27 -13.34 -8.07
C PRO A 148 -5.41 -12.14 -7.69
N GLY A 149 -4.09 -12.28 -7.89
CA GLY A 149 -3.13 -11.18 -7.77
C GLY A 149 -3.02 -10.37 -9.05
N LEU A 150 -2.16 -9.36 -9.06
CA LEU A 150 -2.01 -8.46 -10.21
C LEU A 150 -1.61 -9.20 -11.48
N SER A 151 -0.60 -10.07 -11.40
CA SER A 151 -0.15 -10.83 -12.56
C SER A 151 -1.24 -11.73 -13.12
N ASP A 152 -2.04 -12.36 -12.23
CA ASP A 152 -3.15 -13.22 -12.65
C ASP A 152 -4.24 -12.43 -13.39
N LEU A 153 -4.42 -11.16 -13.02
CA LEU A 153 -5.41 -10.27 -13.63
C LEU A 153 -4.90 -9.56 -14.88
N GLY A 154 -3.64 -9.77 -15.24
CA GLY A 154 -3.02 -9.10 -16.38
C GLY A 154 -2.72 -7.61 -16.15
N LEU A 155 -2.56 -7.24 -14.91
CA LEU A 155 -2.30 -5.85 -14.50
C LEU A 155 -0.84 -5.60 -14.19
#